data_986d1bee3d9ba67b6b3dbd3c78d50865
#
_entry.id   986d1bee3d9ba67b6b3dbd3c78d50865
#
_cell.length_a   1.000
_cell.length_b   1.000
_cell.length_c   1.000
_cell.angle_alpha   90.00
_cell.angle_beta   90.00
_cell.angle_gamma   90.00
#
_symmetry.space_group_name_H-M   'P 1'
#
loop_
_entity.id
_entity.type
_entity.pdbx_description
1 polymer ?
#
loop_
_entity_poly.entity_id
_entity_poly.type
_entity_poly.pdbx_seq_one_letter_code
_entity_poly.pdbx_strand_id
1 'polypeptide(L)'
;MDYAGYRDSELVIGLVGAVGVQLDEVSKLIGERLNHFNYDFKNVKVSKDVIEELAGKDKSHTPYDRINNLMTAGNTLRNRYQDKSILAKGIAAKINHIRSQEGLKDSPLPRKGFIVSSLKTPEEVKELRKIYANGFFLIGVYSSKERRLSYLKKNKNISEELATKLMSRDKDESDPFGQKTRDTYHLSDFFINQDGDNDKLRNDIWRILDLTFGHPFITPTFDEYAMFMAFSSSLRSADLSRQVGAVVAKDEQIIATGANDVPRAGGGLYWPKLDEKEKAIVDAASGRDYMRGFDSNKNEQAAIIDDIMNRLSALKDTKLSKKQLDNIKEAIKLSKIKDITEYGRIVHAEMEAILSCARHYISTKDTTLYCTTFPCHNCAKHIVASGVARVVYVEPYPKSKATDFHSDSISFYETEDGANNVIFEPFVGVGPRSFFKLFSLSLGSGDVLKRKDKEGKATKFEAHNATLRMQMLPSSYIERERFAASIIEEKLEESR
;
A
#
# COMPACT_ATOMS: atom_id res chain seq x y z
N MET A 1 13.07 10.32 -34.39
CA MET A 1 12.78 8.97 -33.86
C MET A 1 11.27 8.82 -33.89
N ASP A 2 10.79 7.86 -34.65
CA ASP A 2 9.36 7.60 -34.73
C ASP A 2 8.95 6.79 -33.50
N TYR A 3 8.23 7.40 -32.58
CA TYR A 3 7.73 6.75 -31.36
C TYR A 3 6.63 5.72 -31.61
N ALA A 4 6.19 5.56 -32.85
CA ALA A 4 5.16 4.59 -33.24
C ALA A 4 5.59 3.11 -33.07
N GLY A 5 6.89 2.85 -32.84
CA GLY A 5 7.45 1.50 -32.71
C GLY A 5 7.28 0.81 -31.36
N TYR A 6 6.70 1.47 -30.34
CA TYR A 6 6.64 0.90 -28.98
C TYR A 6 5.30 0.33 -28.58
N ARG A 7 4.41 0.09 -29.55
CA ARG A 7 3.07 -0.47 -29.28
C ARG A 7 3.09 -1.83 -28.60
N ASP A 8 4.15 -2.59 -28.78
CA ASP A 8 4.36 -3.94 -28.24
C ASP A 8 5.29 -3.97 -27.03
N SER A 9 5.24 -2.93 -26.20
CA SER A 9 6.08 -2.77 -25.01
C SER A 9 5.91 -3.91 -24.00
N GLU A 10 6.96 -4.22 -23.26
CA GLU A 10 6.89 -5.13 -22.11
C GLU A 10 6.03 -4.55 -20.97
N LEU A 11 5.56 -5.43 -20.08
CA LEU A 11 4.79 -5.09 -18.88
C LEU A 11 5.33 -5.86 -17.68
N VAL A 12 5.53 -5.20 -16.56
CA VAL A 12 5.94 -5.83 -15.30
C VAL A 12 4.85 -5.63 -14.25
N ILE A 13 4.29 -6.73 -13.75
CA ILE A 13 3.24 -6.73 -12.72
C ILE A 13 3.81 -7.33 -11.45
N GLY A 14 3.95 -6.52 -10.40
CA GLY A 14 4.32 -6.98 -9.07
C GLY A 14 3.09 -7.39 -8.27
N LEU A 15 3.20 -8.47 -7.50
CA LEU A 15 2.19 -8.93 -6.58
C LEU A 15 2.68 -8.83 -5.14
N VAL A 16 1.91 -8.18 -4.29
CA VAL A 16 2.12 -8.15 -2.85
C VAL A 16 0.91 -8.73 -2.14
N GLY A 17 1.15 -9.64 -1.21
CA GLY A 17 0.14 -10.25 -0.38
C GLY A 17 0.78 -10.83 0.88
N ALA A 18 0.00 -10.93 1.96
CA ALA A 18 0.46 -11.53 3.20
C ALA A 18 0.62 -13.05 3.04
N VAL A 19 1.41 -13.68 3.93
CA VAL A 19 1.56 -15.13 3.96
C VAL A 19 0.18 -15.81 4.07
N GLY A 20 -0.03 -16.83 3.22
CA GLY A 20 -1.30 -17.54 3.09
C GLY A 20 -2.20 -17.02 1.97
N VAL A 21 -1.88 -15.87 1.36
CA VAL A 21 -2.54 -15.41 0.12
C VAL A 21 -2.09 -16.29 -1.06
N GLN A 22 -3.01 -16.66 -1.93
CA GLN A 22 -2.76 -17.57 -3.06
C GLN A 22 -2.34 -16.79 -4.30
N LEU A 23 -1.13 -16.21 -4.28
CA LEU A 23 -0.62 -15.39 -5.39
C LEU A 23 -0.46 -16.17 -6.70
N ASP A 24 -0.28 -17.49 -6.66
CA ASP A 24 -0.18 -18.32 -7.87
C ASP A 24 -1.51 -18.36 -8.64
N GLU A 25 -2.65 -18.37 -7.95
CA GLU A 25 -3.97 -18.28 -8.55
C GLU A 25 -4.18 -16.93 -9.24
N VAL A 26 -3.82 -15.84 -8.54
CA VAL A 26 -3.86 -14.50 -9.11
C VAL A 26 -2.96 -14.38 -10.34
N SER A 27 -1.73 -14.91 -10.28
CA SER A 27 -0.80 -14.92 -11.42
C SER A 27 -1.37 -15.66 -12.62
N LYS A 28 -2.08 -16.78 -12.39
CA LYS A 28 -2.74 -17.55 -13.45
C LYS A 28 -3.85 -16.74 -14.12
N LEU A 29 -4.74 -16.12 -13.35
CA LEU A 29 -5.83 -15.28 -13.88
C LEU A 29 -5.31 -14.05 -14.65
N ILE A 30 -4.22 -13.44 -14.19
CA ILE A 30 -3.53 -12.36 -14.92
C ILE A 30 -3.00 -12.89 -16.25
N GLY A 31 -2.30 -14.04 -16.24
CA GLY A 31 -1.76 -14.65 -17.44
C GLY A 31 -2.84 -15.01 -18.47
N GLU A 32 -3.95 -15.58 -18.02
CA GLU A 32 -5.10 -15.88 -18.89
C GLU A 32 -5.60 -14.60 -19.58
N ARG A 33 -5.73 -13.48 -18.86
CA ARG A 33 -6.17 -12.21 -19.46
C ARG A 33 -5.12 -11.60 -20.39
N LEU A 34 -3.83 -11.68 -20.04
CA LEU A 34 -2.73 -11.24 -20.92
C LEU A 34 -2.77 -11.96 -22.28
N ASN A 35 -3.03 -13.27 -22.28
CA ASN A 35 -3.18 -14.04 -23.54
C ASN A 35 -4.29 -13.49 -24.44
N HIS A 36 -5.40 -12.97 -23.89
CA HIS A 36 -6.44 -12.31 -24.68
C HIS A 36 -5.97 -11.02 -25.36
N PHE A 37 -4.90 -10.40 -24.83
CA PHE A 37 -4.25 -9.25 -25.43
C PHE A 37 -3.07 -9.62 -26.34
N ASN A 38 -2.90 -10.90 -26.68
CA ASN A 38 -1.74 -11.42 -27.39
C ASN A 38 -0.40 -11.14 -26.67
N TYR A 39 -0.41 -11.05 -25.34
CA TYR A 39 0.79 -10.97 -24.51
C TYR A 39 1.11 -12.36 -23.96
N ASP A 40 2.31 -12.86 -24.27
CA ASP A 40 2.89 -13.98 -23.55
C ASP A 40 3.37 -13.51 -22.17
N PHE A 41 3.52 -14.42 -21.20
CA PHE A 41 3.94 -14.05 -19.87
C PHE A 41 4.92 -15.02 -19.24
N LYS A 42 5.72 -14.50 -18.33
CA LYS A 42 6.62 -15.28 -17.47
C LYS A 42 6.38 -14.92 -16.01
N ASN A 43 6.29 -15.94 -15.17
CA ASN A 43 6.26 -15.77 -13.72
C ASN A 43 7.70 -15.71 -13.18
N VAL A 44 7.97 -14.70 -12.36
CA VAL A 44 9.21 -14.55 -11.59
C VAL A 44 8.85 -14.64 -10.11
N LYS A 45 9.19 -15.77 -9.49
CA LYS A 45 8.96 -15.98 -8.06
C LYS A 45 10.18 -15.53 -7.26
N VAL A 46 10.07 -14.46 -6.50
CA VAL A 46 11.19 -13.88 -5.73
C VAL A 46 11.88 -14.95 -4.88
N SER A 47 11.12 -15.83 -4.24
CA SER A 47 11.66 -16.91 -3.42
C SER A 47 12.54 -17.90 -4.19
N LYS A 48 12.08 -18.35 -5.37
CA LYS A 48 12.73 -19.39 -6.18
C LYS A 48 13.77 -18.80 -7.12
N ASP A 49 13.38 -17.74 -7.84
CA ASP A 49 14.16 -17.24 -8.99
C ASP A 49 15.16 -16.14 -8.58
N VAL A 50 15.12 -15.71 -7.31
CA VAL A 50 16.06 -14.71 -6.77
C VAL A 50 16.70 -15.20 -5.48
N ILE A 51 15.92 -15.51 -4.43
CA ILE A 51 16.49 -15.86 -3.12
C ILE A 51 17.24 -17.19 -3.21
N GLU A 52 16.66 -18.25 -3.80
CA GLU A 52 17.36 -19.54 -3.93
C GLU A 52 18.54 -19.49 -4.91
N GLU A 53 18.53 -18.59 -5.90
CA GLU A 53 19.68 -18.39 -6.79
C GLU A 53 20.85 -17.69 -6.09
N LEU A 54 20.57 -16.71 -5.19
CA LEU A 54 21.58 -15.94 -4.48
C LEU A 54 22.06 -16.59 -3.17
N ALA A 55 21.19 -17.31 -2.45
CA ALA A 55 21.49 -17.90 -1.13
C ALA A 55 21.68 -19.43 -1.17
N GLY A 56 21.42 -20.07 -2.30
CA GLY A 56 21.38 -21.53 -2.43
C GLY A 56 19.99 -22.12 -2.23
N LYS A 57 19.75 -23.29 -2.82
CA LYS A 57 18.45 -23.98 -2.74
C LYS A 57 18.13 -24.39 -1.31
N ASP A 58 16.91 -24.07 -0.89
CA ASP A 58 16.39 -24.54 0.39
C ASP A 58 16.26 -26.08 0.42
N LYS A 59 16.75 -26.71 1.51
CA LYS A 59 16.76 -28.17 1.70
C LYS A 59 15.75 -28.62 2.76
N SER A 60 14.83 -27.75 3.17
CA SER A 60 13.84 -28.08 4.19
C SER A 60 12.86 -29.15 3.73
N HIS A 61 12.42 -29.97 4.69
CA HIS A 61 11.49 -31.08 4.44
C HIS A 61 10.02 -30.72 4.72
N THR A 62 9.77 -29.61 5.43
CA THR A 62 8.41 -29.19 5.76
C THR A 62 8.06 -27.86 5.07
N PRO A 63 6.78 -27.65 4.71
CA PRO A 63 6.34 -26.38 4.15
C PRO A 63 6.55 -25.18 5.09
N TYR A 64 6.42 -25.38 6.41
CA TYR A 64 6.72 -24.35 7.40
C TYR A 64 8.18 -23.91 7.34
N ASP A 65 9.10 -24.88 7.44
CA ASP A 65 10.54 -24.59 7.44
C ASP A 65 10.95 -23.92 6.14
N ARG A 66 10.42 -24.39 5.00
CA ARG A 66 10.68 -23.77 3.70
C ARG A 66 10.30 -22.29 3.69
N ILE A 67 9.07 -21.96 4.11
CA ILE A 67 8.62 -20.57 4.13
C ILE A 67 9.48 -19.75 5.09
N ASN A 68 9.72 -20.25 6.29
CA ASN A 68 10.47 -19.55 7.32
C ASN A 68 11.96 -19.35 6.93
N ASN A 69 12.58 -20.35 6.31
CA ASN A 69 13.97 -20.29 5.82
C ASN A 69 14.11 -19.28 4.68
N LEU A 70 13.17 -19.26 3.73
CA LEU A 70 13.18 -18.29 2.63
C LEU A 70 12.97 -16.84 3.12
N MET A 71 12.15 -16.64 4.16
CA MET A 71 12.05 -15.33 4.83
C MET A 71 13.41 -14.94 5.43
N THR A 72 14.05 -15.85 6.17
CA THR A 72 15.37 -15.63 6.78
C THR A 72 16.44 -15.38 5.73
N ALA A 73 16.47 -16.16 4.65
CA ALA A 73 17.44 -15.98 3.56
C ALA A 73 17.26 -14.61 2.89
N GLY A 74 16.03 -14.17 2.65
CA GLY A 74 15.76 -12.83 2.13
C GLY A 74 16.29 -11.71 3.05
N ASN A 75 16.08 -11.83 4.36
CA ASN A 75 16.62 -10.86 5.34
C ASN A 75 18.15 -10.89 5.34
N THR A 76 18.74 -12.09 5.34
CA THR A 76 20.19 -12.26 5.32
C THR A 76 20.82 -11.62 4.08
N LEU A 77 20.21 -11.79 2.90
CA LEU A 77 20.68 -11.15 1.67
C LEU A 77 20.63 -9.62 1.78
N ARG A 78 19.50 -9.05 2.22
CA ARG A 78 19.38 -7.59 2.41
C ARG A 78 20.41 -7.07 3.43
N ASN A 79 20.61 -7.78 4.53
CA ASN A 79 21.60 -7.41 5.54
C ASN A 79 23.04 -7.57 5.03
N ARG A 80 23.39 -8.70 4.41
CA ARG A 80 24.72 -8.97 3.85
C ARG A 80 25.18 -7.87 2.91
N TYR A 81 24.28 -7.45 2.02
CA TYR A 81 24.58 -6.42 1.03
C TYR A 81 24.28 -4.99 1.50
N GLN A 82 23.79 -4.81 2.76
CA GLN A 82 23.36 -3.51 3.31
C GLN A 82 22.41 -2.75 2.35
N ASP A 83 21.59 -3.50 1.62
CA ASP A 83 20.69 -2.99 0.59
C ASP A 83 19.31 -3.65 0.68
N LYS A 84 18.32 -2.89 1.14
CA LYS A 84 16.95 -3.36 1.28
C LYS A 84 16.27 -3.64 -0.06
N SER A 85 16.81 -3.10 -1.16
CA SER A 85 16.28 -3.27 -2.53
C SER A 85 16.97 -4.39 -3.31
N ILE A 86 17.93 -5.12 -2.74
CA ILE A 86 18.75 -6.10 -3.45
C ILE A 86 17.92 -7.16 -4.18
N LEU A 87 16.78 -7.59 -3.61
CA LEU A 87 15.91 -8.57 -4.27
C LEU A 87 15.21 -7.98 -5.50
N ALA A 88 14.91 -6.69 -5.53
CA ALA A 88 14.38 -6.02 -6.72
C ALA A 88 15.43 -5.97 -7.84
N LYS A 89 16.69 -5.75 -7.52
CA LYS A 89 17.80 -5.84 -8.48
C LYS A 89 17.98 -7.27 -9.00
N GLY A 90 17.83 -8.27 -8.13
CA GLY A 90 17.80 -9.67 -8.52
C GLY A 90 16.63 -10.01 -9.47
N ILE A 91 15.44 -9.43 -9.25
CA ILE A 91 14.31 -9.55 -10.18
C ILE A 91 14.67 -8.96 -11.54
N ALA A 92 15.24 -7.76 -11.57
CA ALA A 92 15.65 -7.11 -12.82
C ALA A 92 16.72 -7.93 -13.56
N ALA A 93 17.71 -8.46 -12.84
CA ALA A 93 18.70 -9.37 -13.40
C ALA A 93 18.07 -10.64 -14.00
N LYS A 94 17.07 -11.21 -13.31
CA LYS A 94 16.33 -12.39 -13.81
C LYS A 94 15.55 -12.08 -15.08
N ILE A 95 14.85 -10.95 -15.14
CA ILE A 95 14.12 -10.52 -16.34
C ILE A 95 15.11 -10.29 -17.49
N ASN A 96 16.24 -9.62 -17.24
CA ASN A 96 17.31 -9.43 -18.23
C ASN A 96 17.86 -10.76 -18.76
N HIS A 97 18.09 -11.73 -17.86
CA HIS A 97 18.53 -13.07 -18.24
C HIS A 97 17.51 -13.79 -19.14
N ILE A 98 16.21 -13.74 -18.80
CA ILE A 98 15.14 -14.31 -19.64
C ILE A 98 15.15 -13.69 -21.02
N ARG A 99 15.28 -12.36 -21.12
CA ARG A 99 15.37 -11.63 -22.39
C ARG A 99 16.58 -12.08 -23.22
N SER A 100 17.73 -12.27 -22.56
CA SER A 100 18.95 -12.77 -23.21
C SER A 100 18.80 -14.18 -23.77
N GLN A 101 18.08 -15.06 -23.07
CA GLN A 101 17.79 -16.42 -23.53
C GLN A 101 16.87 -16.44 -24.77
N GLU A 102 16.00 -15.44 -24.92
CA GLU A 102 15.15 -15.26 -26.11
C GLU A 102 15.86 -14.48 -27.24
N GLY A 103 17.18 -14.22 -27.11
CA GLY A 103 18.04 -13.61 -28.15
C GLY A 103 17.95 -12.08 -28.23
N LEU A 104 17.23 -11.42 -27.32
CA LEU A 104 17.00 -9.97 -27.32
C LEU A 104 17.61 -9.28 -26.10
N LYS A 105 18.93 -9.50 -25.85
CA LYS A 105 19.60 -8.94 -24.67
C LYS A 105 19.41 -7.42 -24.52
N ASP A 106 19.42 -6.70 -25.63
CA ASP A 106 19.47 -5.24 -25.68
C ASP A 106 18.18 -4.58 -26.17
N SER A 107 17.14 -5.38 -26.37
CA SER A 107 15.83 -4.92 -26.83
C SER A 107 14.70 -5.56 -26.01
N PRO A 108 13.57 -4.88 -25.81
CA PRO A 108 12.43 -5.47 -25.13
C PRO A 108 11.85 -6.64 -25.92
N LEU A 109 11.30 -7.61 -25.20
CA LEU A 109 10.51 -8.67 -25.81
C LEU A 109 9.14 -8.11 -26.20
N PRO A 110 8.75 -8.21 -27.50
CA PRO A 110 7.47 -7.69 -27.92
C PRO A 110 6.31 -8.45 -27.22
N ARG A 111 5.33 -7.72 -26.74
CA ARG A 111 4.12 -8.27 -26.08
C ARG A 111 4.45 -9.31 -24.99
N LYS A 112 5.39 -8.98 -24.10
CA LYS A 112 5.79 -9.84 -23.00
C LYS A 112 5.40 -9.24 -21.66
N GLY A 113 4.68 -10.02 -20.84
CA GLY A 113 4.36 -9.71 -19.46
C GLY A 113 5.25 -10.48 -18.47
N PHE A 114 5.79 -9.79 -17.47
CA PHE A 114 6.49 -10.42 -16.34
C PHE A 114 5.65 -10.27 -15.08
N ILE A 115 5.26 -11.39 -14.46
CA ILE A 115 4.47 -11.39 -13.23
C ILE A 115 5.41 -11.76 -12.08
N VAL A 116 5.69 -10.79 -11.21
CA VAL A 116 6.64 -10.90 -10.10
C VAL A 116 5.87 -11.14 -8.80
N SER A 117 6.01 -12.32 -8.21
CA SER A 117 5.26 -12.72 -7.02
C SER A 117 6.09 -12.58 -5.75
N SER A 118 5.42 -12.12 -4.67
CA SER A 118 5.95 -12.08 -3.30
C SER A 118 6.92 -10.92 -3.02
N LEU A 119 6.59 -9.72 -3.49
CA LEU A 119 7.24 -8.51 -3.01
C LEU A 119 6.89 -8.28 -1.53
N LYS A 120 7.88 -7.93 -0.70
CA LYS A 120 7.74 -7.93 0.76
C LYS A 120 8.25 -6.65 1.44
N THR A 121 8.90 -5.75 0.71
CA THR A 121 9.39 -4.50 1.28
C THR A 121 9.07 -3.29 0.39
N PRO A 122 8.84 -2.10 0.99
CA PRO A 122 8.63 -0.87 0.22
C PRO A 122 9.79 -0.52 -0.69
N GLU A 123 11.02 -0.86 -0.28
CA GLU A 123 12.23 -0.58 -1.04
C GLU A 123 12.29 -1.38 -2.34
N GLU A 124 11.83 -2.63 -2.33
CA GLU A 124 11.68 -3.44 -3.54
C GLU A 124 10.74 -2.78 -4.55
N VAL A 125 9.58 -2.32 -4.09
CA VAL A 125 8.61 -1.63 -4.95
C VAL A 125 9.15 -0.33 -5.49
N LYS A 126 9.81 0.47 -4.65
CA LYS A 126 10.43 1.74 -5.06
C LYS A 126 11.51 1.52 -6.13
N GLU A 127 12.32 0.49 -5.97
CA GLU A 127 13.38 0.17 -6.92
C GLU A 127 12.81 -0.31 -8.26
N LEU A 128 11.84 -1.23 -8.25
CA LEU A 128 11.17 -1.66 -9.48
C LEU A 128 10.48 -0.50 -10.21
N ARG A 129 9.89 0.45 -9.47
CA ARG A 129 9.35 1.67 -10.06
C ARG A 129 10.41 2.59 -10.67
N LYS A 130 11.61 2.64 -10.11
CA LYS A 130 12.73 3.38 -10.73
C LYS A 130 13.19 2.72 -12.02
N ILE A 131 13.27 1.38 -12.02
CA ILE A 131 13.75 0.62 -13.18
C ILE A 131 12.72 0.69 -14.30
N TYR A 132 11.47 0.31 -14.05
CA TYR A 132 10.43 0.11 -15.07
C TYR A 132 9.46 1.28 -15.23
N ALA A 133 9.56 2.30 -14.39
CA ALA A 133 8.75 3.53 -14.45
C ALA A 133 7.24 3.27 -14.64
N ASN A 134 6.66 3.74 -15.73
CA ASN A 134 5.23 3.59 -16.02
C ASN A 134 4.82 2.17 -16.45
N GLY A 135 5.77 1.29 -16.77
CA GLY A 135 5.48 -0.10 -17.14
C GLY A 135 5.45 -1.05 -15.95
N PHE A 136 5.65 -0.56 -14.73
CA PHE A 136 5.51 -1.35 -13.51
C PHE A 136 4.20 -1.02 -12.80
N PHE A 137 3.39 -2.05 -12.56
CA PHE A 137 2.18 -1.98 -11.74
C PHE A 137 2.27 -2.93 -10.57
N LEU A 138 1.85 -2.47 -9.40
CA LEU A 138 1.76 -3.29 -8.20
C LEU A 138 0.31 -3.62 -7.89
N ILE A 139 -0.01 -4.90 -7.74
CA ILE A 139 -1.32 -5.38 -7.31
C ILE A 139 -1.22 -5.85 -5.86
N GLY A 140 -1.97 -5.22 -4.98
CA GLY A 140 -2.16 -5.64 -3.60
C GLY A 140 -3.28 -6.68 -3.51
N VAL A 141 -2.95 -7.86 -3.02
CA VAL A 141 -3.90 -8.96 -2.87
C VAL A 141 -4.26 -9.11 -1.40
N TYR A 142 -5.51 -8.81 -1.09
CA TYR A 142 -6.08 -9.01 0.25
C TYR A 142 -6.67 -10.41 0.38
N SER A 143 -6.54 -10.98 1.56
CA SER A 143 -7.32 -12.13 2.03
C SER A 143 -7.41 -12.06 3.54
N SER A 144 -8.56 -12.40 4.10
CA SER A 144 -8.81 -12.39 5.55
C SER A 144 -7.86 -13.31 6.30
N LYS A 145 -7.67 -13.02 7.56
CA LYS A 145 -6.83 -13.84 8.44
C LYS A 145 -7.31 -15.29 8.48
N GLU A 146 -8.61 -15.49 8.57
CA GLU A 146 -9.29 -16.77 8.66
C GLU A 146 -9.05 -17.60 7.41
N ARG A 147 -9.22 -17.03 6.22
CA ARG A 147 -8.98 -17.71 4.93
C ARG A 147 -7.51 -18.08 4.77
N ARG A 148 -6.59 -17.18 5.08
CA ARG A 148 -5.14 -17.43 5.01
C ARG A 148 -4.71 -18.55 5.98
N LEU A 149 -5.24 -18.52 7.20
CA LEU A 149 -5.00 -19.56 8.20
C LEU A 149 -5.54 -20.93 7.73
N SER A 150 -6.76 -20.94 7.21
CA SER A 150 -7.38 -22.14 6.63
C SER A 150 -6.53 -22.72 5.48
N TYR A 151 -6.05 -21.86 4.57
CA TYR A 151 -5.18 -22.27 3.47
C TYR A 151 -3.87 -22.87 3.95
N LEU A 152 -3.19 -22.23 4.91
CA LEU A 152 -1.94 -22.74 5.48
C LEU A 152 -2.15 -24.09 6.18
N LYS A 153 -3.27 -24.27 6.87
CA LYS A 153 -3.61 -25.53 7.54
C LYS A 153 -3.97 -26.64 6.55
N LYS A 154 -4.92 -26.37 5.65
CA LYS A 154 -5.51 -27.41 4.78
C LYS A 154 -4.65 -27.70 3.55
N ASN A 155 -4.07 -26.68 2.92
CA ASN A 155 -3.35 -26.86 1.66
C ASN A 155 -1.83 -26.96 1.82
N LYS A 156 -1.29 -26.41 2.91
CA LYS A 156 0.15 -26.49 3.21
C LYS A 156 0.48 -27.42 4.37
N ASN A 157 -0.52 -28.00 5.01
CA ASN A 157 -0.36 -28.92 6.16
C ASN A 157 0.51 -28.32 7.30
N ILE A 158 0.30 -27.04 7.61
CA ILE A 158 0.99 -26.30 8.67
C ILE A 158 0.04 -26.19 9.87
N SER A 159 0.52 -26.50 11.09
CA SER A 159 -0.29 -26.35 12.31
C SER A 159 -0.72 -24.89 12.51
N GLU A 160 -1.82 -24.68 13.24
CA GLU A 160 -2.35 -23.34 13.50
C GLU A 160 -1.36 -22.44 14.23
N GLU A 161 -0.64 -23.01 15.20
CA GLU A 161 0.40 -22.29 15.95
C GLU A 161 1.53 -21.81 15.02
N LEU A 162 2.05 -22.69 14.18
CA LEU A 162 3.12 -22.39 13.24
C LEU A 162 2.65 -21.44 12.13
N ALA A 163 1.43 -21.58 11.65
CA ALA A 163 0.85 -20.67 10.67
C ALA A 163 0.70 -19.26 11.26
N THR A 164 0.25 -19.14 12.52
CA THR A 164 0.13 -17.86 13.20
C THR A 164 1.50 -17.20 13.40
N LYS A 165 2.55 -17.96 13.73
CA LYS A 165 3.93 -17.45 13.81
C LYS A 165 4.41 -16.89 12.47
N LEU A 166 4.20 -17.61 11.37
CA LEU A 166 4.55 -17.13 10.02
C LEU A 166 3.80 -15.84 9.66
N MET A 167 2.49 -15.79 9.93
CA MET A 167 1.66 -14.63 9.63
C MET A 167 2.07 -13.40 10.45
N SER A 168 2.45 -13.59 11.71
CA SER A 168 2.94 -12.51 12.57
C SER A 168 4.27 -11.97 12.06
N ARG A 169 5.21 -12.86 11.71
CA ARG A 169 6.51 -12.51 11.16
C ARG A 169 6.40 -11.74 9.83
N ASP A 170 5.54 -12.18 8.92
CA ASP A 170 5.35 -11.57 7.60
C ASP A 170 4.74 -10.16 7.68
N LYS A 171 3.92 -9.92 8.69
CA LYS A 171 3.19 -8.66 8.84
C LYS A 171 4.13 -7.48 9.10
N ASP A 172 5.01 -7.62 10.07
CA ASP A 172 5.95 -6.58 10.50
C ASP A 172 7.06 -7.21 11.34
N GLU A 173 8.18 -7.50 10.73
CA GLU A 173 9.31 -8.10 11.41
C GLU A 173 10.15 -7.01 12.09
N SER A 174 10.58 -7.25 13.32
CA SER A 174 11.40 -6.30 14.11
C SER A 174 12.81 -6.09 13.56
N ASP A 175 13.28 -7.00 12.70
CA ASP A 175 14.55 -6.87 12.00
C ASP A 175 14.52 -5.66 11.04
N PRO A 176 15.51 -4.75 11.09
CA PRO A 176 15.62 -3.63 10.16
C PRO A 176 15.63 -4.01 8.67
N PHE A 177 16.07 -5.23 8.36
CA PHE A 177 16.09 -5.83 7.01
C PHE A 177 14.96 -6.85 6.81
N GLY A 178 14.03 -6.95 7.76
CA GLY A 178 12.91 -7.87 7.80
C GLY A 178 11.80 -7.54 6.82
N GLN A 179 10.80 -8.42 6.82
CA GLN A 179 9.63 -8.25 5.96
C GLN A 179 8.70 -7.16 6.50
N LYS A 180 8.14 -6.37 5.57
CA LYS A 180 7.22 -5.26 5.83
C LYS A 180 6.06 -5.31 4.84
N THR A 181 5.44 -6.47 4.74
CA THR A 181 4.38 -6.74 3.75
C THR A 181 3.23 -5.75 3.88
N ARG A 182 2.87 -5.37 5.12
CA ARG A 182 1.84 -4.37 5.38
C ARG A 182 2.21 -3.00 4.79
N ASP A 183 3.44 -2.52 5.03
CA ASP A 183 3.91 -1.21 4.55
C ASP A 183 4.16 -1.21 3.03
N THR A 184 4.20 -2.40 2.43
CA THR A 184 4.32 -2.59 0.99
C THR A 184 2.95 -2.58 0.30
N TYR A 185 1.93 -3.15 0.94
CA TYR A 185 0.59 -3.33 0.39
C TYR A 185 -0.06 -2.01 -0.03
N HIS A 186 -0.01 -0.97 0.80
CA HIS A 186 -0.64 0.33 0.50
C HIS A 186 0.03 1.09 -0.66
N LEU A 187 1.22 0.66 -1.10
CA LEU A 187 1.88 1.22 -2.28
C LEU A 187 1.27 0.73 -3.59
N SER A 188 0.29 -0.16 -3.55
CA SER A 188 -0.29 -0.79 -4.73
C SER A 188 -1.01 0.21 -5.64
N ASP A 189 -0.94 -0.08 -6.93
CA ASP A 189 -1.66 0.62 -7.97
C ASP A 189 -3.09 0.11 -8.11
N PHE A 190 -3.28 -1.17 -7.77
CA PHE A 190 -4.56 -1.88 -7.77
C PHE A 190 -4.69 -2.72 -6.50
N PHE A 191 -5.91 -2.84 -6.01
CA PHE A 191 -6.26 -3.66 -4.86
C PHE A 191 -7.32 -4.67 -5.25
N ILE A 192 -7.10 -5.94 -4.93
CA ILE A 192 -8.06 -7.03 -5.16
C ILE A 192 -8.28 -7.81 -3.87
N ASN A 193 -9.49 -8.35 -3.74
CA ASN A 193 -9.86 -9.19 -2.61
C ASN A 193 -10.05 -10.63 -3.07
N GLN A 194 -9.29 -11.55 -2.48
CA GLN A 194 -9.37 -12.98 -2.77
C GLN A 194 -10.46 -13.70 -1.94
N ASP A 195 -11.04 -13.01 -0.95
CA ASP A 195 -12.16 -13.57 -0.20
C ASP A 195 -13.45 -13.48 -1.04
N GLY A 196 -14.21 -14.54 -1.03
CA GLY A 196 -15.46 -14.61 -1.79
C GLY A 196 -15.37 -15.43 -3.07
N ASP A 197 -16.14 -15.03 -4.06
CA ASP A 197 -16.33 -15.78 -5.31
C ASP A 197 -15.15 -15.61 -6.27
N ASN A 198 -14.72 -16.73 -6.87
CA ASN A 198 -13.65 -16.77 -7.87
C ASN A 198 -14.02 -16.02 -9.15
N ASP A 199 -15.29 -15.95 -9.51
CA ASP A 199 -15.75 -15.19 -10.68
C ASP A 199 -15.59 -13.69 -10.45
N LYS A 200 -15.88 -13.20 -9.23
CA LYS A 200 -15.63 -11.81 -8.86
C LYS A 200 -14.15 -11.48 -8.92
N LEU A 201 -13.29 -12.32 -8.32
CA LEU A 201 -11.84 -12.13 -8.37
C LEU A 201 -11.33 -12.07 -9.83
N ARG A 202 -11.80 -12.97 -10.69
CA ARG A 202 -11.44 -12.98 -12.11
C ARG A 202 -11.88 -11.68 -12.80
N ASN A 203 -13.11 -11.24 -12.59
CA ASN A 203 -13.66 -10.05 -13.20
C ASN A 203 -12.92 -8.78 -12.73
N ASP A 204 -12.57 -8.69 -11.45
CA ASP A 204 -11.78 -7.59 -10.90
C ASP A 204 -10.38 -7.53 -11.56
N ILE A 205 -9.69 -8.66 -11.71
CA ILE A 205 -8.40 -8.75 -12.40
C ILE A 205 -8.54 -8.37 -13.88
N TRP A 206 -9.57 -8.87 -14.56
CA TRP A 206 -9.78 -8.59 -15.97
C TRP A 206 -10.08 -7.10 -16.21
N ARG A 207 -10.88 -6.48 -15.36
CA ARG A 207 -11.15 -5.04 -15.41
C ARG A 207 -9.87 -4.21 -15.25
N ILE A 208 -8.98 -4.60 -14.33
CA ILE A 208 -7.68 -3.95 -14.12
C ILE A 208 -6.83 -4.02 -15.40
N LEU A 209 -6.75 -5.19 -16.02
CA LEU A 209 -5.97 -5.36 -17.25
C LEU A 209 -6.62 -4.62 -18.43
N ASP A 210 -7.94 -4.64 -18.58
CA ASP A 210 -8.63 -3.88 -19.61
C ASP A 210 -8.32 -2.37 -19.51
N LEU A 211 -8.31 -1.82 -18.31
CA LEU A 211 -7.88 -0.44 -18.07
C LEU A 211 -6.40 -0.22 -18.42
N THR A 212 -5.53 -1.16 -18.07
CA THR A 212 -4.10 -1.10 -18.39
C THR A 212 -3.86 -1.12 -19.91
N PHE A 213 -4.71 -1.84 -20.65
CA PHE A 213 -4.69 -1.89 -22.11
C PHE A 213 -5.62 -0.85 -22.78
N GLY A 214 -5.99 0.19 -22.05
CA GLY A 214 -6.64 1.37 -22.61
C GLY A 214 -8.09 1.16 -23.05
N HIS A 215 -8.85 0.30 -22.37
CA HIS A 215 -10.29 0.17 -22.64
C HIS A 215 -11.01 1.53 -22.46
N PRO A 216 -11.62 2.09 -23.51
CA PRO A 216 -12.04 3.49 -23.52
C PRO A 216 -13.31 3.78 -22.71
N PHE A 217 -14.09 2.76 -22.36
CA PHE A 217 -15.40 2.90 -21.72
C PHE A 217 -15.46 2.46 -20.26
N ILE A 218 -14.35 1.96 -19.70
CA ILE A 218 -14.29 1.65 -18.27
C ILE A 218 -14.08 2.96 -17.51
N THR A 219 -15.03 3.29 -16.65
CA THR A 219 -14.99 4.44 -15.74
C THR A 219 -14.75 3.99 -14.30
N PRO A 220 -14.35 4.89 -13.38
CA PRO A 220 -14.23 4.54 -11.98
C PRO A 220 -15.55 4.01 -11.40
N THR A 221 -15.48 3.09 -10.46
CA THR A 221 -16.57 2.83 -9.55
C THR A 221 -16.70 3.98 -8.55
N PHE A 222 -17.83 4.07 -7.84
CA PHE A 222 -17.96 5.12 -6.84
C PHE A 222 -16.93 4.96 -5.72
N ASP A 223 -16.64 3.74 -5.27
CA ASP A 223 -15.61 3.47 -4.26
C ASP A 223 -14.21 3.94 -4.71
N GLU A 224 -13.85 3.70 -5.97
CA GLU A 224 -12.59 4.18 -6.54
C GLU A 224 -12.52 5.72 -6.57
N TYR A 225 -13.62 6.36 -6.98
CA TYR A 225 -13.71 7.81 -7.02
C TYR A 225 -13.65 8.41 -5.59
N ALA A 226 -14.42 7.88 -4.65
CA ALA A 226 -14.45 8.36 -3.28
C ALA A 226 -13.10 8.15 -2.57
N MET A 227 -12.43 7.02 -2.79
CA MET A 227 -11.09 6.78 -2.24
C MET A 227 -10.03 7.70 -2.86
N PHE A 228 -10.13 8.00 -4.16
CA PHE A 228 -9.27 9.00 -4.81
C PHE A 228 -9.50 10.39 -4.21
N MET A 229 -10.73 10.78 -3.91
CA MET A 229 -11.06 12.05 -3.26
C MET A 229 -10.58 12.08 -1.81
N ALA A 230 -10.64 10.97 -1.08
CA ALA A 230 -10.04 10.85 0.26
C ALA A 230 -8.51 11.07 0.19
N PHE A 231 -7.83 10.42 -0.76
CA PHE A 231 -6.41 10.66 -0.98
C PHE A 231 -6.10 12.12 -1.36
N SER A 232 -6.87 12.70 -2.28
CA SER A 232 -6.71 14.10 -2.69
C SER A 232 -6.87 15.05 -1.49
N SER A 233 -7.81 14.75 -0.58
CA SER A 233 -7.99 15.52 0.65
C SER A 233 -6.79 15.43 1.58
N SER A 234 -6.08 14.31 1.62
CA SER A 234 -4.89 14.12 2.46
C SER A 234 -3.74 15.06 2.07
N LEU A 235 -3.64 15.44 0.79
CA LEU A 235 -2.52 16.23 0.25
C LEU A 235 -2.43 17.63 0.86
N ARG A 236 -3.51 18.15 1.45
CA ARG A 236 -3.49 19.42 2.16
C ARG A 236 -2.87 19.36 3.55
N SER A 237 -2.71 18.17 4.11
CA SER A 237 -2.19 17.99 5.47
C SER A 237 -0.73 18.44 5.56
N ALA A 238 -0.41 19.24 6.58
CA ALA A 238 0.94 19.61 6.95
C ALA A 238 1.38 18.95 8.27
N ASP A 239 0.76 17.83 8.63
CA ASP A 239 1.16 16.99 9.76
C ASP A 239 2.61 16.53 9.62
N LEU A 240 3.37 16.60 10.73
CA LEU A 240 4.79 16.26 10.75
C LEU A 240 5.08 14.76 10.61
N SER A 241 4.05 13.91 10.70
CA SER A 241 4.20 12.44 10.70
C SER A 241 3.71 11.80 9.42
N ARG A 242 2.46 12.07 9.00
CA ARG A 242 1.80 11.43 7.85
C ARG A 242 0.64 12.27 7.33
N GLN A 243 0.27 12.02 6.08
CA GLN A 243 -0.92 12.59 5.48
C GLN A 243 -2.03 11.54 5.42
N VAL A 244 -3.17 11.83 6.04
CA VAL A 244 -4.37 11.00 6.03
C VAL A 244 -5.53 11.81 5.49
N GLY A 245 -6.35 11.19 4.66
CA GLY A 245 -7.56 11.81 4.14
C GLY A 245 -8.78 10.91 4.33
N ALA A 246 -9.94 11.54 4.48
CA ALA A 246 -11.21 10.85 4.59
C ALA A 246 -12.30 11.57 3.80
N VAL A 247 -13.31 10.79 3.40
CA VAL A 247 -14.52 11.26 2.72
C VAL A 247 -15.72 10.61 3.34
N VAL A 248 -16.75 11.39 3.64
CA VAL A 248 -18.09 10.87 3.97
C VAL A 248 -18.94 10.97 2.71
N ALA A 249 -19.62 9.89 2.35
CA ALA A 249 -20.47 9.81 1.17
C ALA A 249 -21.82 9.13 1.50
N LYS A 250 -22.85 9.50 0.76
CA LYS A 250 -24.18 8.88 0.80
C LYS A 250 -24.79 8.91 -0.59
N ASP A 251 -25.49 7.84 -0.95
CA ASP A 251 -26.21 7.74 -2.23
C ASP A 251 -25.34 8.13 -3.44
N GLU A 252 -24.11 7.57 -3.48
CA GLU A 252 -23.10 7.85 -4.50
C GLU A 252 -22.72 9.34 -4.65
N GLN A 253 -22.85 10.12 -3.57
CA GLN A 253 -22.44 11.52 -3.52
C GLN A 253 -21.47 11.77 -2.37
N ILE A 254 -20.41 12.52 -2.63
CA ILE A 254 -19.49 12.98 -1.59
C ILE A 254 -20.13 14.17 -0.88
N ILE A 255 -20.31 14.06 0.43
CA ILE A 255 -20.95 15.10 1.24
C ILE A 255 -19.96 15.87 2.13
N ALA A 256 -18.84 15.25 2.50
CA ALA A 256 -17.79 15.92 3.24
C ALA A 256 -16.42 15.30 2.97
N THR A 257 -15.38 16.09 3.11
CA THR A 257 -13.98 15.68 3.07
C THR A 257 -13.27 16.06 4.35
N GLY A 258 -12.27 15.29 4.75
CA GLY A 258 -11.44 15.57 5.91
C GLY A 258 -9.96 15.28 5.62
N ALA A 259 -9.08 16.00 6.28
CA ALA A 259 -7.64 15.73 6.33
C ALA A 259 -7.17 15.84 7.78
N ASN A 260 -6.10 15.13 8.11
CA ASN A 260 -5.49 15.28 9.43
C ASN A 260 -4.67 16.58 9.48
N ASP A 261 -5.13 17.56 10.23
CA ASP A 261 -4.44 18.84 10.38
C ASP A 261 -4.94 19.55 11.66
N VAL A 262 -4.28 20.66 12.00
CA VAL A 262 -4.61 21.47 13.17
C VAL A 262 -5.92 22.25 12.92
N PRO A 263 -6.90 22.18 13.85
CA PRO A 263 -8.15 22.91 13.73
C PRO A 263 -7.94 24.41 14.03
N ARG A 264 -8.80 25.24 13.43
CA ARG A 264 -8.81 26.69 13.68
C ARG A 264 -10.07 27.11 14.41
N ALA A 265 -9.99 28.21 15.13
CA ALA A 265 -11.16 28.88 15.68
C ALA A 265 -12.17 29.27 14.57
N GLY A 266 -13.44 29.08 14.82
CA GLY A 266 -14.52 29.28 13.83
C GLY A 266 -14.79 28.03 12.97
N GLY A 267 -14.11 26.92 13.22
CA GLY A 267 -14.32 25.63 12.57
C GLY A 267 -13.42 25.39 11.35
N GLY A 268 -13.25 24.11 11.02
CA GLY A 268 -12.38 23.62 9.95
C GLY A 268 -10.89 23.70 10.31
N LEU A 269 -10.05 23.57 9.30
CA LEU A 269 -8.60 23.46 9.43
C LEU A 269 -7.91 24.72 8.89
N TYR A 270 -6.66 24.94 9.25
CA TYR A 270 -5.86 26.03 8.68
C TYR A 270 -5.61 25.83 7.17
N TRP A 271 -5.56 26.95 6.43
CA TRP A 271 -5.13 27.04 5.04
C TRP A 271 -4.11 28.14 4.88
N PRO A 272 -3.08 27.96 4.06
CA PRO A 272 -2.23 29.09 3.63
C PRO A 272 -3.08 30.14 2.92
N LYS A 273 -2.76 31.40 3.12
CA LYS A 273 -3.46 32.55 2.53
C LYS A 273 -2.47 33.50 1.88
N LEU A 274 -2.93 34.22 0.87
CA LEU A 274 -2.18 35.33 0.31
C LEU A 274 -2.07 36.46 1.37
N ASP A 275 -0.86 36.79 1.72
CA ASP A 275 -0.57 38.05 2.47
C ASP A 275 -0.47 39.16 1.46
N GLU A 276 -1.36 40.18 1.59
CA GLU A 276 -1.42 41.27 0.63
C GLU A 276 -0.23 42.24 0.76
N LYS A 277 0.42 42.30 1.94
CA LYS A 277 1.58 43.15 2.17
C LYS A 277 2.85 42.53 1.58
N GLU A 278 3.07 41.26 1.87
CA GLU A 278 4.24 40.51 1.39
C GLU A 278 4.05 39.98 -0.03
N LYS A 279 2.83 40.00 -0.57
CA LYS A 279 2.44 39.42 -1.86
C LYS A 279 2.88 37.94 -1.99
N ALA A 280 2.86 37.22 -0.89
CA ALA A 280 3.28 35.84 -0.75
C ALA A 280 2.17 34.97 -0.15
N ILE A 281 2.17 33.69 -0.48
CA ILE A 281 1.31 32.74 0.19
C ILE A 281 1.98 32.33 1.49
N VAL A 282 1.34 32.65 2.62
CA VAL A 282 1.86 32.39 3.96
C VAL A 282 0.89 31.56 4.78
N ASP A 283 1.40 30.79 5.71
CA ASP A 283 0.59 30.06 6.69
C ASP A 283 0.39 30.90 7.96
N ALA A 284 -0.63 30.52 8.75
CA ALA A 284 -0.95 31.21 9.99
C ALA A 284 0.20 31.09 11.01
N ALA A 285 0.70 32.19 11.53
CA ALA A 285 1.72 32.22 12.57
C ALA A 285 1.27 31.37 13.77
N SER A 286 2.09 30.42 14.21
CA SER A 286 1.79 29.45 15.28
C SER A 286 0.51 28.63 15.06
N GLY A 287 -0.05 28.58 13.87
CA GLY A 287 -1.25 27.81 13.55
C GLY A 287 -0.98 26.31 13.53
N ARG A 288 -0.27 25.85 12.53
CA ARG A 288 0.10 24.43 12.35
C ARG A 288 1.34 24.05 13.16
N ASP A 289 1.53 22.78 13.43
CA ASP A 289 2.63 22.30 14.29
C ASP A 289 4.01 22.59 13.70
N TYR A 290 4.19 22.50 12.37
CA TYR A 290 5.46 22.87 11.74
C TYR A 290 5.80 24.36 11.92
N MET A 291 4.78 25.24 11.99
CA MET A 291 4.98 26.67 12.29
C MET A 291 5.38 26.93 13.75
N ARG A 292 5.11 25.96 14.64
CA ARG A 292 5.56 25.98 16.04
C ARG A 292 6.91 25.29 16.22
N GLY A 293 7.33 24.47 15.23
CA GLY A 293 8.60 23.77 15.24
C GLY A 293 8.62 22.46 16.02
N PHE A 294 7.47 21.96 16.51
CA PHE A 294 7.39 20.72 17.28
C PHE A 294 6.03 20.04 17.23
N ASP A 295 6.04 18.73 17.46
CA ASP A 295 4.86 17.89 17.67
C ASP A 295 4.50 17.89 19.17
N SER A 296 3.30 18.42 19.48
CA SER A 296 2.81 18.54 20.87
C SER A 296 2.76 17.18 21.58
N ASN A 297 2.33 16.13 20.88
CA ASN A 297 2.22 14.79 21.45
C ASN A 297 3.59 14.20 21.81
N LYS A 298 4.62 14.45 20.97
CA LYS A 298 5.99 14.03 21.26
C LYS A 298 6.59 14.76 22.47
N ASN A 299 6.29 16.02 22.62
CA ASN A 299 6.73 16.80 23.78
C ASN A 299 6.10 16.26 25.07
N GLU A 300 4.80 15.98 25.07
CA GLU A 300 4.13 15.41 26.25
C GLU A 300 4.62 14.00 26.58
N GLN A 301 4.85 13.15 25.57
CA GLN A 301 5.48 11.84 25.79
C GLN A 301 6.84 11.97 26.46
N ALA A 302 7.66 12.93 26.04
CA ALA A 302 8.96 13.20 26.67
C ALA A 302 8.80 13.72 28.12
N ALA A 303 7.86 14.63 28.36
CA ALA A 303 7.57 15.14 29.70
C ALA A 303 7.08 14.05 30.66
N ILE A 304 6.22 13.13 30.19
CA ILE A 304 5.78 11.95 30.98
C ILE A 304 6.98 11.07 31.34
N ILE A 305 7.87 10.80 30.39
CA ILE A 305 9.07 10.00 30.63
C ILE A 305 9.97 10.67 31.66
N ASP A 306 10.20 11.99 31.53
CA ASP A 306 11.03 12.75 32.45
C ASP A 306 10.40 12.83 33.85
N ASP A 307 9.08 12.95 34.02
CA ASP A 307 8.37 12.86 35.29
C ASP A 307 8.59 11.49 35.96
N ILE A 308 8.44 10.40 35.22
CA ILE A 308 8.71 9.04 35.71
C ILE A 308 10.16 8.90 36.19
N MET A 309 11.12 9.39 35.41
CA MET A 309 12.54 9.33 35.74
C MET A 309 12.87 10.16 37.01
N ASN A 310 12.27 11.35 37.14
CA ASN A 310 12.41 12.18 38.34
C ASN A 310 11.89 11.49 39.61
N ARG A 311 10.69 10.87 39.49
CA ARG A 311 10.10 10.09 40.60
C ARG A 311 10.96 8.90 40.98
N LEU A 312 11.50 8.16 40.01
CA LEU A 312 12.40 7.03 40.25
C LEU A 312 13.69 7.48 40.96
N SER A 313 14.25 8.61 40.55
CA SER A 313 15.45 9.18 41.16
C SER A 313 15.23 9.69 42.60
N ALA A 314 13.99 10.05 42.95
CA ALA A 314 13.61 10.54 44.27
C ALA A 314 13.32 9.40 45.28
N LEU A 315 13.27 8.13 44.85
CA LEU A 315 13.06 7.00 45.75
C LEU A 315 14.28 6.79 46.68
N LYS A 316 14.06 6.96 47.99
CA LYS A 316 15.14 6.96 48.98
C LYS A 316 15.85 5.60 49.17
N ASP A 317 15.14 4.51 48.83
CA ASP A 317 15.65 3.13 49.10
C ASP A 317 16.27 2.49 47.84
N THR A 318 16.35 3.19 46.70
CA THR A 318 16.83 2.65 45.44
C THR A 318 18.06 3.43 44.96
N LYS A 319 19.28 2.92 45.21
CA LYS A 319 20.51 3.50 44.62
C LYS A 319 20.71 2.98 43.21
N LEU A 320 20.08 3.61 42.23
CA LEU A 320 20.30 3.30 40.80
C LEU A 320 21.54 4.04 40.30
N SER A 321 22.43 3.35 39.61
CA SER A 321 23.54 3.97 38.91
C SER A 321 23.02 4.74 37.68
N LYS A 322 23.79 5.70 37.19
CA LYS A 322 23.45 6.47 35.97
C LYS A 322 23.14 5.56 34.78
N LYS A 323 23.95 4.51 34.57
CA LYS A 323 23.74 3.51 33.49
C LYS A 323 22.42 2.76 33.63
N GLN A 324 22.00 2.43 34.87
CA GLN A 324 20.70 1.79 35.10
C GLN A 324 19.54 2.75 34.79
N LEU A 325 19.65 4.02 35.19
CA LEU A 325 18.66 5.05 34.88
C LEU A 325 18.54 5.27 33.37
N ASP A 326 19.65 5.35 32.63
CA ASP A 326 19.66 5.48 31.17
C ASP A 326 18.99 4.27 30.51
N ASN A 327 19.28 3.05 30.95
CA ASN A 327 18.64 1.82 30.45
C ASN A 327 17.13 1.80 30.73
N ILE A 328 16.71 2.23 31.94
CA ILE A 328 15.29 2.34 32.30
C ILE A 328 14.61 3.38 31.43
N LYS A 329 15.22 4.55 31.21
CA LYS A 329 14.69 5.59 30.33
C LYS A 329 14.47 5.07 28.91
N GLU A 330 15.44 4.35 28.35
CA GLU A 330 15.28 3.75 27.00
C GLU A 330 14.19 2.66 26.97
N ALA A 331 14.10 1.82 28.01
CA ALA A 331 13.03 0.82 28.10
C ALA A 331 11.64 1.48 28.17
N ILE A 332 11.49 2.59 28.91
CA ILE A 332 10.24 3.36 28.99
C ILE A 332 9.91 3.98 27.64
N LYS A 333 10.87 4.58 26.93
CA LYS A 333 10.67 5.13 25.57
C LYS A 333 10.17 4.06 24.59
N LEU A 334 10.63 2.83 24.72
CA LEU A 334 10.22 1.71 23.86
C LEU A 334 8.90 1.07 24.29
N SER A 335 8.38 1.44 25.47
CA SER A 335 7.10 0.94 25.99
C SER A 335 5.89 1.50 25.22
N LYS A 336 4.68 1.14 25.66
CA LYS A 336 3.43 1.65 25.10
C LYS A 336 3.24 3.17 25.25
N ILE A 337 4.06 3.86 26.01
CA ILE A 337 4.05 5.34 26.10
C ILE A 337 4.25 5.97 24.73
N LYS A 338 5.06 5.35 23.86
CA LYS A 338 5.25 5.81 22.46
C LYS A 338 3.97 5.78 21.62
N ASP A 339 2.94 5.04 22.06
CA ASP A 339 1.69 4.84 21.33
C ASP A 339 0.57 5.78 21.80
N ILE A 340 0.83 6.61 22.85
CA ILE A 340 -0.08 7.66 23.33
C ILE A 340 -0.21 8.74 22.26
N THR A 341 -1.46 9.09 21.89
CA THR A 341 -1.79 10.08 20.84
C THR A 341 -2.72 11.19 21.32
N GLU A 342 -3.12 11.16 22.60
CA GLU A 342 -4.16 12.03 23.18
C GLU A 342 -3.75 13.50 23.28
N TYR A 343 -2.47 13.81 23.31
CA TYR A 343 -1.95 15.17 23.45
C TYR A 343 -1.68 15.86 22.10
N GLY A 344 -2.01 15.19 21.00
CA GLY A 344 -1.90 15.76 19.66
C GLY A 344 -2.93 16.88 19.43
N ARG A 345 -2.50 17.95 18.79
CA ARG A 345 -3.39 19.07 18.38
C ARG A 345 -4.18 18.78 17.13
N ILE A 346 -3.80 17.75 16.39
CA ILE A 346 -4.33 17.43 15.08
C ILE A 346 -5.67 16.72 15.22
N VAL A 347 -6.68 17.20 14.52
CA VAL A 347 -7.92 16.47 14.28
C VAL A 347 -7.65 15.44 13.20
N HIS A 348 -8.01 14.18 13.43
CA HIS A 348 -7.83 13.13 12.44
C HIS A 348 -8.80 13.32 11.26
N ALA A 349 -8.43 12.81 10.10
CA ALA A 349 -9.18 13.03 8.86
C ALA A 349 -10.62 12.55 8.94
N GLU A 350 -10.85 11.39 9.57
CA GLU A 350 -12.18 10.80 9.76
C GLU A 350 -13.06 11.72 10.66
N MET A 351 -12.47 12.21 11.75
CA MET A 351 -13.18 13.13 12.66
C MET A 351 -13.46 14.46 11.97
N GLU A 352 -12.50 15.01 11.18
CA GLU A 352 -12.75 16.25 10.45
C GLU A 352 -13.87 16.09 9.41
N ALA A 353 -13.93 14.96 8.71
CA ALA A 353 -15.02 14.69 7.77
C ALA A 353 -16.39 14.64 8.47
N ILE A 354 -16.48 13.95 9.62
CA ILE A 354 -17.69 13.89 10.45
C ILE A 354 -18.05 15.29 11.01
N LEU A 355 -17.07 16.01 11.55
CA LEU A 355 -17.28 17.39 12.07
C LEU A 355 -17.67 18.36 10.95
N SER A 356 -17.17 18.16 9.73
CA SER A 356 -17.60 18.93 8.56
C SER A 356 -19.07 18.72 8.27
N CYS A 357 -19.58 17.49 8.31
CA CYS A 357 -21.01 17.20 8.21
C CYS A 357 -21.78 17.92 9.33
N ALA A 358 -21.33 17.82 10.58
CA ALA A 358 -21.99 18.46 11.72
C ALA A 358 -22.06 19.99 11.58
N ARG A 359 -21.00 20.65 11.13
CA ARG A 359 -20.97 22.11 10.87
C ARG A 359 -21.96 22.55 9.80
N HIS A 360 -22.31 21.67 8.87
CA HIS A 360 -23.23 21.96 7.77
C HIS A 360 -24.61 21.33 7.96
N TYR A 361 -24.91 20.85 9.17
CA TYR A 361 -26.21 20.22 9.52
C TYR A 361 -26.56 18.99 8.66
N ILE A 362 -25.53 18.24 8.22
CA ILE A 362 -25.70 17.03 7.41
C ILE A 362 -25.60 15.81 8.33
N SER A 363 -26.60 14.93 8.27
CA SER A 363 -26.58 13.67 9.02
C SER A 363 -25.55 12.70 8.44
N THR A 364 -24.76 12.09 9.31
CA THR A 364 -23.83 11.01 8.97
C THR A 364 -24.44 9.61 9.10
N LYS A 365 -25.74 9.55 9.49
CA LYS A 365 -26.42 8.28 9.61
C LYS A 365 -26.57 7.59 8.26
N ASP A 366 -26.28 6.29 8.24
CA ASP A 366 -26.33 5.42 7.04
C ASP A 366 -25.40 5.89 5.90
N THR A 367 -24.29 6.54 6.26
CA THR A 367 -23.26 6.95 5.29
C THR A 367 -22.14 5.93 5.19
N THR A 368 -21.34 6.04 4.11
CA THR A 368 -20.05 5.37 3.96
C THR A 368 -18.92 6.36 4.21
N LEU A 369 -17.95 5.96 5.03
CA LEU A 369 -16.71 6.70 5.26
C LEU A 369 -15.57 6.00 4.52
N TYR A 370 -14.89 6.73 3.63
CA TYR A 370 -13.67 6.29 2.95
C TYR A 370 -12.48 6.92 3.63
N CYS A 371 -11.47 6.12 3.97
CA CYS A 371 -10.28 6.61 4.65
C CYS A 371 -9.02 6.00 4.05
N THR A 372 -7.99 6.81 3.83
CA THR A 372 -6.73 6.31 3.28
C THR A 372 -5.99 5.35 4.24
N THR A 373 -6.30 5.40 5.53
CA THR A 373 -5.72 4.56 6.58
C THR A 373 -6.84 3.97 7.45
N PHE A 374 -6.68 2.74 7.91
CA PHE A 374 -7.61 2.11 8.86
C PHE A 374 -7.80 3.00 10.10
N PRO A 375 -9.02 3.34 10.51
CA PRO A 375 -9.29 4.25 11.61
C PRO A 375 -8.64 3.81 12.93
N CYS A 376 -8.05 4.75 13.64
CA CYS A 376 -7.59 4.48 15.00
C CYS A 376 -8.78 4.30 15.96
N HIS A 377 -8.52 3.76 17.16
CA HIS A 377 -9.58 3.53 18.15
C HIS A 377 -10.31 4.82 18.59
N ASN A 378 -9.62 5.97 18.56
CA ASN A 378 -10.25 7.26 18.82
C ASN A 378 -11.21 7.69 17.71
N CYS A 379 -10.87 7.45 16.43
CA CYS A 379 -11.79 7.71 15.32
C CYS A 379 -12.93 6.70 15.30
N ALA A 380 -12.66 5.43 15.58
CA ALA A 380 -13.66 4.35 15.54
C ALA A 380 -14.86 4.63 16.46
N LYS A 381 -14.63 5.07 17.71
CA LYS A 381 -15.74 5.43 18.63
C LYS A 381 -16.63 6.55 18.08
N HIS A 382 -16.05 7.52 17.36
CA HIS A 382 -16.83 8.62 16.76
C HIS A 382 -17.56 8.15 15.50
N ILE A 383 -16.96 7.27 14.71
CA ILE A 383 -17.57 6.64 13.53
C ILE A 383 -18.83 5.86 13.97
N VAL A 384 -18.69 4.99 14.97
CA VAL A 384 -19.82 4.22 15.53
C VAL A 384 -20.89 5.16 16.08
N ALA A 385 -20.51 6.13 16.91
CA ALA A 385 -21.44 7.04 17.55
C ALA A 385 -22.17 7.98 16.56
N SER A 386 -21.58 8.25 15.39
CA SER A 386 -22.17 9.14 14.37
C SER A 386 -23.12 8.42 13.40
N GLY A 387 -23.30 7.10 13.53
CA GLY A 387 -24.21 6.31 12.70
C GLY A 387 -23.72 6.02 11.30
N VAL A 388 -22.42 6.11 11.05
CA VAL A 388 -21.78 5.62 9.81
C VAL A 388 -22.04 4.12 9.70
N ALA A 389 -22.49 3.64 8.53
CA ALA A 389 -22.81 2.23 8.34
C ALA A 389 -21.64 1.42 7.77
N ARG A 390 -20.77 2.04 6.96
CA ARG A 390 -19.68 1.37 6.25
C ARG A 390 -18.40 2.20 6.30
N VAL A 391 -17.25 1.54 6.49
CA VAL A 391 -15.92 2.15 6.42
C VAL A 391 -15.05 1.40 5.43
N VAL A 392 -14.54 2.10 4.42
CA VAL A 392 -13.62 1.56 3.42
C VAL A 392 -12.24 2.14 3.64
N TYR A 393 -11.20 1.30 3.74
CA TYR A 393 -9.83 1.74 4.04
C TYR A 393 -8.78 1.08 3.16
N VAL A 394 -7.64 1.76 2.94
CA VAL A 394 -6.51 1.23 2.15
C VAL A 394 -5.40 0.72 3.05
N GLU A 395 -4.79 1.60 3.85
CA GLU A 395 -3.62 1.27 4.65
C GLU A 395 -4.01 0.64 5.99
N PRO A 396 -3.55 -0.58 6.32
CA PRO A 396 -3.78 -1.15 7.64
C PRO A 396 -3.08 -0.34 8.75
N TYR A 397 -3.75 -0.09 9.87
CA TYR A 397 -3.18 0.56 11.05
C TYR A 397 -3.10 -0.39 12.25
N PRO A 398 -1.94 -1.04 12.47
CA PRO A 398 -1.80 -2.13 13.46
C PRO A 398 -1.87 -1.69 14.92
N LYS A 399 -1.65 -0.40 15.19
CA LYS A 399 -1.76 0.17 16.54
C LYS A 399 -3.22 0.44 16.92
N SER A 400 -4.13 0.34 15.95
CA SER A 400 -5.55 0.52 16.22
C SER A 400 -6.06 -0.58 17.14
N LYS A 401 -6.79 -0.18 18.16
CA LYS A 401 -7.56 -1.03 19.06
C LYS A 401 -9.05 -0.94 18.75
N ALA A 402 -9.42 -0.43 17.57
CA ALA A 402 -10.81 -0.21 17.19
C ALA A 402 -11.64 -1.49 17.33
N THR A 403 -11.17 -2.60 16.78
CA THR A 403 -11.85 -3.88 16.85
C THR A 403 -11.83 -4.55 18.22
N ASP A 404 -10.76 -4.33 19.00
CA ASP A 404 -10.66 -4.87 20.35
C ASP A 404 -11.66 -4.15 21.30
N PHE A 405 -11.83 -2.83 21.13
CA PHE A 405 -12.67 -1.99 22.00
C PHE A 405 -14.12 -1.93 21.58
N HIS A 406 -14.44 -2.18 20.31
CA HIS A 406 -15.76 -2.05 19.72
C HIS A 406 -16.17 -3.31 18.95
N SER A 407 -15.80 -4.50 19.47
CA SER A 407 -16.16 -5.78 18.88
C SER A 407 -17.67 -6.07 18.86
N ASP A 408 -18.42 -5.36 19.68
CA ASP A 408 -19.89 -5.35 19.73
C ASP A 408 -20.54 -4.52 18.62
N SER A 409 -19.80 -3.60 18.02
CA SER A 409 -20.33 -2.58 17.09
C SER A 409 -19.63 -2.53 15.75
N ILE A 410 -18.46 -3.18 15.59
CA ILE A 410 -17.67 -3.21 14.36
C ILE A 410 -17.57 -4.65 13.85
N SER A 411 -17.83 -4.84 12.56
CA SER A 411 -17.69 -6.12 11.87
C SER A 411 -16.86 -5.96 10.60
N PHE A 412 -16.20 -7.04 10.16
CA PHE A 412 -15.49 -7.12 8.87
C PHE A 412 -16.34 -7.78 7.78
N TYR A 413 -17.50 -8.29 8.14
CA TYR A 413 -18.43 -8.98 7.25
C TYR A 413 -19.85 -8.58 7.61
N GLU A 414 -20.74 -8.62 6.63
CA GLU A 414 -22.16 -8.57 6.90
C GLU A 414 -22.53 -9.75 7.81
N THR A 415 -23.16 -9.45 8.93
CA THR A 415 -23.62 -10.47 9.87
C THR A 415 -25.00 -10.97 9.45
N GLU A 416 -25.16 -12.30 9.35
CA GLU A 416 -26.46 -12.94 9.03
C GLU A 416 -27.57 -12.59 10.03
N ASP A 417 -27.21 -12.18 11.24
CA ASP A 417 -28.14 -11.91 12.34
C ASP A 417 -28.78 -10.51 12.30
N GLY A 418 -28.56 -9.71 11.24
CA GLY A 418 -29.15 -8.36 11.11
C GLY A 418 -28.64 -7.37 12.16
N ALA A 419 -27.53 -7.63 12.83
CA ALA A 419 -26.91 -6.70 13.76
C ALA A 419 -26.48 -5.43 13.04
N ASN A 420 -26.84 -4.26 13.57
CA ASN A 420 -26.50 -2.93 13.03
C ASN A 420 -25.02 -2.59 13.29
N ASN A 421 -24.09 -3.46 12.88
CA ASN A 421 -22.67 -3.21 13.02
C ASN A 421 -22.15 -2.33 11.90
N VAL A 422 -21.18 -1.48 12.22
CA VAL A 422 -20.42 -0.74 11.21
C VAL A 422 -19.49 -1.72 10.50
N ILE A 423 -19.63 -1.84 9.18
CA ILE A 423 -18.81 -2.76 8.38
C ILE A 423 -17.51 -2.06 8.00
N PHE A 424 -16.38 -2.62 8.44
CA PHE A 424 -15.03 -2.18 8.06
C PHE A 424 -14.46 -3.11 7.00
N GLU A 425 -14.17 -2.60 5.82
CA GLU A 425 -13.67 -3.42 4.73
C GLU A 425 -12.47 -2.80 3.99
N PRO A 426 -11.56 -3.63 3.45
CA PRO A 426 -10.46 -3.14 2.65
C PRO A 426 -10.96 -2.65 1.29
N PHE A 427 -10.35 -1.57 0.82
CA PHE A 427 -10.59 -1.02 -0.51
C PHE A 427 -10.24 -2.03 -1.62
N VAL A 428 -11.08 -2.11 -2.64
CA VAL A 428 -10.88 -2.91 -3.85
C VAL A 428 -11.03 -2.00 -5.07
N GLY A 429 -10.15 -2.13 -6.06
CA GLY A 429 -10.19 -1.37 -7.31
C GLY A 429 -8.88 -0.65 -7.63
N VAL A 430 -8.97 0.38 -8.47
CA VAL A 430 -7.84 1.22 -8.88
C VAL A 430 -7.44 2.14 -7.74
N GLY A 431 -6.20 1.99 -7.27
CA GLY A 431 -5.66 2.82 -6.21
C GLY A 431 -5.48 4.29 -6.63
N PRO A 432 -5.51 5.22 -5.65
CA PRO A 432 -5.40 6.65 -5.94
C PRO A 432 -4.17 7.04 -6.77
N ARG A 433 -3.08 6.31 -6.60
CA ARG A 433 -1.81 6.54 -7.32
C ARG A 433 -1.95 6.41 -8.85
N SER A 434 -2.76 5.48 -9.31
CA SER A 434 -2.92 5.20 -10.74
C SER A 434 -4.21 5.78 -11.33
N PHE A 435 -5.01 6.47 -10.52
CA PHE A 435 -6.34 6.96 -10.89
C PHE A 435 -6.29 7.88 -12.13
N PHE A 436 -5.50 8.95 -12.09
CA PHE A 436 -5.37 9.86 -13.24
C PHE A 436 -4.83 9.16 -14.49
N LYS A 437 -3.84 8.30 -14.32
CA LYS A 437 -3.17 7.61 -15.42
C LYS A 437 -4.13 6.70 -16.18
N LEU A 438 -5.09 6.10 -15.47
CA LEU A 438 -5.97 5.10 -16.05
C LEU A 438 -7.34 5.66 -16.47
N PHE A 439 -7.86 6.66 -15.78
CA PHE A 439 -9.21 7.17 -16.07
C PHE A 439 -9.26 8.46 -16.90
N SER A 440 -8.19 9.26 -16.91
CA SER A 440 -8.16 10.46 -17.74
C SER A 440 -8.04 10.11 -19.22
N LEU A 441 -8.78 10.79 -20.09
CA LEU A 441 -8.66 10.59 -21.56
C LEU A 441 -7.34 11.13 -22.12
N SER A 442 -6.81 12.21 -21.56
CA SER A 442 -5.69 12.97 -22.12
C SER A 442 -4.56 13.28 -21.14
N LEU A 443 -4.85 13.39 -19.83
CA LEU A 443 -3.86 13.77 -18.82
C LEU A 443 -3.02 12.60 -18.29
N GLY A 444 -3.40 11.35 -18.61
CA GLY A 444 -2.56 10.18 -18.35
C GLY A 444 -1.35 10.21 -19.30
N SER A 445 -0.20 9.80 -18.86
CA SER A 445 1.00 9.69 -19.69
C SER A 445 0.83 8.60 -20.76
N GLY A 446 0.36 8.90 -21.93
CA GLY A 446 0.16 7.93 -23.00
C GLY A 446 -0.71 8.48 -24.12
N ASP A 447 -1.13 7.60 -25.01
CA ASP A 447 -2.00 7.96 -26.11
C ASP A 447 -3.37 8.44 -25.62
N VAL A 448 -3.93 9.43 -26.29
CA VAL A 448 -5.29 9.91 -26.03
C VAL A 448 -6.31 8.82 -26.36
N LEU A 449 -7.12 8.44 -25.38
CA LEU A 449 -8.19 7.48 -25.59
C LEU A 449 -9.30 8.09 -26.45
N LYS A 450 -9.64 7.42 -27.56
CA LYS A 450 -10.73 7.82 -28.44
C LYS A 450 -11.98 7.00 -28.12
N ARG A 451 -13.06 7.67 -27.73
CA ARG A 451 -14.36 7.05 -27.43
C ARG A 451 -15.32 7.06 -28.60
N LYS A 452 -15.07 7.90 -29.62
CA LYS A 452 -15.89 7.99 -30.82
C LYS A 452 -15.02 8.12 -32.06
N ASP A 453 -15.53 7.65 -33.21
CA ASP A 453 -14.96 7.88 -34.51
C ASP A 453 -15.31 9.29 -35.07
N LYS A 454 -14.93 9.56 -36.31
CA LYS A 454 -15.20 10.84 -36.96
C LYS A 454 -16.69 11.07 -37.22
N GLU A 455 -17.47 10.01 -37.36
CA GLU A 455 -18.90 9.99 -37.56
C GLU A 455 -19.71 10.08 -36.25
N GLY A 456 -19.02 10.13 -35.09
CA GLY A 456 -19.65 10.23 -33.76
C GLY A 456 -20.11 8.90 -33.18
N LYS A 457 -19.84 7.77 -33.83
CA LYS A 457 -20.15 6.43 -33.31
C LYS A 457 -19.14 6.00 -32.28
N ALA A 458 -19.59 5.26 -31.24
CA ALA A 458 -18.72 4.69 -30.24
C ALA A 458 -17.69 3.73 -30.87
N THR A 459 -16.42 3.88 -30.49
CA THR A 459 -15.36 2.98 -30.95
C THR A 459 -15.56 1.59 -30.35
N LYS A 460 -15.11 0.56 -31.07
CA LYS A 460 -15.08 -0.81 -30.54
C LYS A 460 -13.74 -1.08 -29.88
N PHE A 461 -13.75 -1.70 -28.71
CA PHE A 461 -12.55 -2.19 -28.06
C PHE A 461 -12.27 -3.63 -28.49
N GLU A 462 -11.12 -3.86 -29.09
CA GLU A 462 -10.68 -5.18 -29.54
C GLU A 462 -9.42 -5.58 -28.77
N ALA A 463 -9.57 -6.47 -27.80
CA ALA A 463 -8.48 -6.85 -26.89
C ALA A 463 -7.21 -7.33 -27.61
N HIS A 464 -7.35 -8.13 -28.68
CA HIS A 464 -6.22 -8.67 -29.45
C HIS A 464 -5.37 -7.60 -30.17
N ASN A 465 -5.95 -6.44 -30.48
CA ASN A 465 -5.30 -5.29 -31.10
C ASN A 465 -4.93 -4.19 -30.10
N ALA A 466 -5.33 -4.33 -28.85
CA ALA A 466 -5.09 -3.32 -27.83
C ALA A 466 -3.59 -3.20 -27.50
N THR A 467 -3.18 -2.00 -27.15
CA THR A 467 -1.82 -1.66 -26.74
C THR A 467 -1.83 -1.13 -25.30
N LEU A 468 -0.71 -1.28 -24.63
CA LEU A 468 -0.57 -0.71 -23.28
C LEU A 468 -0.80 0.78 -23.32
N ARG A 469 -1.66 1.27 -22.44
CA ARG A 469 -1.95 2.69 -22.28
C ARG A 469 -0.71 3.49 -21.87
N MET A 470 0.13 2.89 -21.05
CA MET A 470 1.39 3.48 -20.60
C MET A 470 2.53 2.59 -21.08
N GLN A 471 3.20 3.03 -22.12
CA GLN A 471 4.30 2.31 -22.73
C GLN A 471 5.61 2.64 -21.99
N MET A 472 6.48 1.65 -21.88
CA MET A 472 7.86 1.87 -21.43
C MET A 472 8.72 2.30 -22.61
N LEU A 473 9.56 3.33 -22.40
CA LEU A 473 10.58 3.70 -23.36
C LEU A 473 11.78 2.76 -23.21
N PRO A 474 12.10 1.91 -24.19
CA PRO A 474 13.12 0.84 -24.06
C PRO A 474 14.49 1.35 -23.65
N SER A 475 14.95 2.47 -24.22
CA SER A 475 16.22 3.10 -23.88
C SER A 475 16.32 3.54 -22.41
N SER A 476 15.18 3.78 -21.76
CA SER A 476 15.16 4.24 -20.37
C SER A 476 15.23 3.10 -19.36
N TYR A 477 14.49 2.01 -19.53
CA TYR A 477 14.43 0.95 -18.53
C TYR A 477 15.44 -0.17 -18.75
N ILE A 478 15.81 -0.48 -19.98
CA ILE A 478 16.82 -1.49 -20.29
C ILE A 478 18.19 -1.08 -19.72
N GLU A 479 18.58 0.19 -19.86
CA GLU A 479 19.81 0.70 -19.27
C GLU A 479 19.80 0.61 -17.73
N ARG A 480 18.69 0.97 -17.09
CA ARG A 480 18.53 0.86 -15.63
C ARG A 480 18.55 -0.59 -15.17
N GLU A 481 17.94 -1.49 -15.93
CA GLU A 481 17.94 -2.92 -15.66
C GLU A 481 19.34 -3.51 -15.78
N ARG A 482 20.12 -3.13 -16.79
CA ARG A 482 21.52 -3.55 -16.94
C ARG A 482 22.37 -3.06 -15.77
N PHE A 483 22.21 -1.82 -15.36
CA PHE A 483 22.90 -1.30 -14.20
C PHE A 483 22.52 -2.07 -12.92
N ALA A 484 21.26 -2.39 -12.72
CA ALA A 484 20.83 -3.22 -11.60
C ALA A 484 21.39 -4.65 -11.67
N ALA A 485 21.47 -5.24 -12.86
CA ALA A 485 22.06 -6.55 -13.08
C ALA A 485 23.56 -6.56 -12.79
N SER A 486 24.31 -5.54 -13.23
CA SER A 486 25.76 -5.45 -12.97
C SER A 486 26.08 -5.37 -11.47
N ILE A 487 25.25 -4.71 -10.68
CA ILE A 487 25.41 -4.69 -9.21
C ILE A 487 25.27 -6.11 -8.61
N ILE A 488 24.39 -6.92 -9.15
CA ILE A 488 24.22 -8.32 -8.68
C ILE A 488 25.41 -9.17 -9.10
N GLU A 489 25.87 -9.04 -10.34
CA GLU A 489 27.04 -9.77 -10.86
C GLU A 489 28.29 -9.45 -10.03
N GLU A 490 28.59 -8.18 -9.78
CA GLU A 490 29.71 -7.73 -8.93
C GLU A 490 29.62 -8.34 -7.52
N LYS A 491 28.44 -8.27 -6.90
CA LYS A 491 28.25 -8.82 -5.55
C LYS A 491 28.32 -10.35 -5.48
N LEU A 492 28.00 -11.06 -6.55
CA LEU A 492 28.17 -12.50 -6.64
C LEU A 492 29.65 -12.88 -6.80
N GLU A 493 30.44 -12.07 -7.53
CA GLU A 493 31.89 -12.26 -7.68
C GLU A 493 32.62 -12.03 -6.35
N GLU A 494 32.27 -10.98 -5.60
CA GLU A 494 32.78 -10.72 -4.24
C GLU A 494 32.47 -11.83 -3.23
N SER A 495 31.45 -12.65 -3.51
CA SER A 495 30.98 -13.71 -2.60
C SER A 495 31.56 -15.09 -2.90
N ARG A 496 32.27 -15.24 -4.00
CA ARG A 496 33.05 -16.44 -4.39
C ARG A 496 34.46 -16.38 -3.85
#